data_67a9167f08fdc1572ebb8b5e63866519
#
_entry.id   67a9167f08fdc1572ebb8b5e63866519
#
_cell.length_a   1.000
_cell.length_b   1.000
_cell.length_c   1.000
_cell.angle_alpha   90.00
_cell.angle_beta   90.00
_cell.angle_gamma   90.00
#
_symmetry.space_group_name_H-M   'P 1'
#
loop_
_entity.id
_entity.type
_entity.pdbx_description
1 polymer ?
#
loop_
_entity_poly.entity_id
_entity_poly.type
_entity_poly.pdbx_seq_one_letter_code
_entity_poly.pdbx_strand_id
1 'polypeptide(L)'
;MDDRIDATDDSSEVSQAEVQLDLRLWLKMLACTTLISAQLRRQFRDQFDFTLPRFDMLAQLDREPGGLVLTELSKRLMVSPGNVTPVMNRLLEEGYITRSTSSLDRRVQIVCLTAEGRKKFRRMARKHGQWVRNMLGGLDLDERKGLNTLLDRLKTSLREDAVFEEPENGAERRRGQSQGAN
;
A
#
# COMPACT_ATOMS: atom_id res chain seq x y z
N MET A 1 31.95 -43.61 -33.42
CA MET A 1 31.82 -43.73 -31.97
C MET A 1 31.67 -42.30 -31.48
N ASP A 2 30.43 -41.87 -31.48
CA ASP A 2 30.05 -40.46 -31.39
C ASP A 2 29.35 -40.29 -30.05
N ASP A 3 30.12 -39.83 -29.05
CA ASP A 3 29.64 -39.61 -27.68
C ASP A 3 29.13 -38.16 -27.57
N ARG A 4 27.86 -37.95 -27.92
CA ARG A 4 27.17 -36.73 -27.61
C ARG A 4 26.78 -36.77 -26.13
N ILE A 5 27.53 -36.03 -25.34
CA ILE A 5 27.16 -35.67 -23.97
C ILE A 5 25.98 -34.71 -24.07
N ASP A 6 24.82 -35.27 -23.70
CA ASP A 6 23.55 -34.56 -23.53
C ASP A 6 23.72 -33.60 -22.37
N ALA A 7 23.80 -32.30 -22.66
CA ALA A 7 23.78 -31.26 -21.66
C ALA A 7 22.34 -31.19 -21.11
N THR A 8 22.12 -31.84 -19.98
CA THR A 8 20.88 -31.72 -19.21
C THR A 8 20.68 -30.27 -18.84
N ASP A 9 19.63 -29.71 -19.38
CA ASP A 9 19.01 -28.42 -19.03
C ASP A 9 18.62 -28.48 -17.54
N ASP A 10 19.48 -27.93 -16.68
CA ASP A 10 19.23 -27.74 -15.25
C ASP A 10 18.42 -26.46 -15.06
N SER A 11 17.24 -26.40 -15.67
CA SER A 11 16.18 -25.52 -15.26
C SER A 11 15.60 -26.10 -13.98
N SER A 12 15.95 -25.52 -12.82
CA SER A 12 15.51 -25.91 -11.49
C SER A 12 13.98 -25.98 -11.46
N GLU A 13 13.41 -27.16 -11.67
CA GLU A 13 11.99 -27.41 -11.38
C GLU A 13 11.75 -27.12 -9.91
N VAL A 14 11.04 -26.02 -9.64
CA VAL A 14 10.62 -25.66 -8.28
C VAL A 14 9.85 -26.86 -7.72
N SER A 15 10.33 -27.41 -6.62
CA SER A 15 9.74 -28.63 -6.07
C SER A 15 8.29 -28.36 -5.64
N GLN A 16 7.41 -29.33 -5.81
CA GLN A 16 6.01 -29.22 -5.38
C GLN A 16 5.88 -28.88 -3.88
N ALA A 17 6.86 -29.28 -3.07
CA ALA A 17 6.92 -28.95 -1.65
C ALA A 17 7.19 -27.45 -1.41
N GLU A 18 8.05 -26.82 -2.22
CA GLU A 18 8.34 -25.39 -2.16
C GLU A 18 7.12 -24.56 -2.56
N VAL A 19 6.46 -24.91 -3.67
CA VAL A 19 5.20 -24.26 -4.08
C VAL A 19 4.13 -24.34 -2.97
N GLN A 20 4.01 -25.50 -2.31
CA GLN A 20 3.06 -25.64 -1.20
C GLN A 20 3.45 -24.79 0.03
N LEU A 21 4.74 -24.62 0.29
CA LEU A 21 5.22 -23.76 1.36
C LEU A 21 4.88 -22.28 1.07
N ASP A 22 5.14 -21.82 -0.15
CA ASP A 22 4.88 -20.45 -0.59
C ASP A 22 3.39 -20.11 -0.50
N LEU A 23 2.53 -20.98 -0.97
CA LEU A 23 1.08 -20.83 -0.84
C LEU A 23 0.63 -20.74 0.63
N ARG A 24 1.20 -21.59 1.51
CA ARG A 24 0.91 -21.53 2.95
C ARG A 24 1.37 -20.21 3.58
N LEU A 25 2.54 -19.72 3.20
CA LEU A 25 3.05 -18.43 3.67
C LEU A 25 2.14 -17.29 3.23
N TRP A 26 1.77 -17.26 1.94
CA TRP A 26 0.84 -16.26 1.42
C TRP A 26 -0.50 -16.28 2.16
N LEU A 27 -1.11 -17.45 2.33
CA LEU A 27 -2.38 -17.59 3.06
C LEU A 27 -2.28 -17.13 4.51
N LYS A 28 -1.16 -17.42 5.20
CA LYS A 28 -0.93 -16.96 6.58
C LYS A 28 -0.81 -15.43 6.63
N MET A 29 -0.06 -14.81 5.71
CA MET A 29 0.04 -13.35 5.63
C MET A 29 -1.32 -12.70 5.38
N LEU A 30 -2.11 -13.25 4.44
CA LEU A 30 -3.45 -12.78 4.15
C LEU A 30 -4.38 -12.88 5.36
N ALA A 31 -4.38 -14.03 6.04
CA ALA A 31 -5.18 -14.24 7.25
C ALA A 31 -4.79 -13.27 8.37
N CYS A 32 -3.50 -13.12 8.66
CA CYS A 32 -3.00 -12.19 9.68
C CYS A 32 -3.40 -10.74 9.35
N THR A 33 -3.21 -10.31 8.11
CA THR A 33 -3.57 -8.96 7.66
C THR A 33 -5.07 -8.71 7.79
N THR A 34 -5.90 -9.69 7.43
CA THR A 34 -7.36 -9.61 7.52
C THR A 34 -7.81 -9.51 8.97
N LEU A 35 -7.29 -10.35 9.86
CA LEU A 35 -7.62 -10.35 11.29
C LEU A 35 -7.21 -9.04 11.98
N ILE A 36 -5.98 -8.57 11.73
CA ILE A 36 -5.49 -7.30 12.26
C ILE A 36 -6.36 -6.14 11.77
N SER A 37 -6.64 -6.07 10.48
CA SER A 37 -7.45 -5.01 9.88
C SER A 37 -8.89 -5.00 10.42
N ALA A 38 -9.51 -6.17 10.60
CA ALA A 38 -10.85 -6.28 11.16
C ALA A 38 -10.90 -5.78 12.61
N GLN A 39 -9.89 -6.15 13.42
CA GLN A 39 -9.80 -5.71 14.81
C GLN A 39 -9.53 -4.22 14.91
N LEU A 40 -8.64 -3.65 14.09
CA LEU A 40 -8.40 -2.22 14.04
C LEU A 40 -9.64 -1.44 13.62
N ARG A 41 -10.37 -1.87 12.58
CA ARG A 41 -11.63 -1.23 12.15
C ARG A 41 -12.64 -1.19 13.29
N ARG A 42 -12.79 -2.27 14.06
CA ARG A 42 -13.65 -2.33 15.23
C ARG A 42 -13.20 -1.32 16.29
N GLN A 43 -11.92 -1.32 16.69
CA GLN A 43 -11.37 -0.43 17.70
C GLN A 43 -11.53 1.06 17.33
N PHE A 44 -11.26 1.42 16.05
CA PHE A 44 -11.44 2.80 15.60
C PHE A 44 -12.90 3.24 15.66
N ARG A 45 -13.82 2.39 15.22
CA ARG A 45 -15.26 2.68 15.29
C ARG A 45 -15.73 2.84 16.74
N ASP A 46 -15.41 1.86 17.59
CA ASP A 46 -15.94 1.80 18.95
C ASP A 46 -15.37 2.90 19.87
N GLN A 47 -14.09 3.30 19.69
CA GLN A 47 -13.43 4.26 20.57
C GLN A 47 -13.37 5.70 20.02
N PHE A 48 -13.48 5.88 18.72
CA PHE A 48 -13.27 7.19 18.10
C PHE A 48 -14.37 7.61 17.14
N ASP A 49 -15.34 6.76 16.85
CA ASP A 49 -16.30 6.95 15.75
C ASP A 49 -15.58 7.31 14.44
N PHE A 50 -14.53 6.52 14.12
CA PHE A 50 -13.61 6.78 13.03
C PHE A 50 -13.36 5.53 12.22
N THR A 51 -12.99 5.70 10.94
CA THR A 51 -12.67 4.56 10.08
C THR A 51 -11.16 4.39 9.89
N LEU A 52 -10.69 3.15 9.70
CA LEU A 52 -9.29 2.86 9.45
C LEU A 52 -8.75 3.60 8.20
N PRO A 53 -9.44 3.64 7.04
CA PRO A 53 -8.95 4.41 5.89
C PRO A 53 -8.78 5.91 6.17
N ARG A 54 -9.63 6.50 7.00
CA ARG A 54 -9.49 7.92 7.42
C ARG A 54 -8.26 8.10 8.30
N PHE A 55 -8.02 7.20 9.23
CA PHE A 55 -6.81 7.21 10.06
C PHE A 55 -5.54 7.03 9.21
N ASP A 56 -5.54 6.10 8.26
CA ASP A 56 -4.40 5.84 7.37
C ASP A 56 -4.06 7.08 6.53
N MET A 57 -5.08 7.80 6.03
CA MET A 57 -4.88 9.06 5.32
C MET A 57 -4.24 10.13 6.21
N LEU A 58 -4.73 10.31 7.43
CA LEU A 58 -4.11 11.25 8.37
C LEU A 58 -2.68 10.85 8.73
N ALA A 59 -2.38 9.55 8.81
CA ALA A 59 -1.04 9.04 9.06
C ALA A 59 -0.05 9.36 7.94
N GLN A 60 -0.48 9.30 6.67
CA GLN A 60 0.36 9.71 5.55
C GLN A 60 0.61 11.22 5.55
N LEU A 61 -0.41 12.01 5.83
CA LEU A 61 -0.30 13.47 5.87
C LEU A 61 0.52 13.98 7.07
N ASP A 62 0.52 13.27 8.20
CA ASP A 62 1.34 13.66 9.38
C ASP A 62 2.84 13.53 9.12
N ARG A 63 3.24 12.66 8.20
CA ARG A 63 4.64 12.48 7.78
C ARG A 63 5.14 13.55 6.82
N GLU A 64 4.23 14.30 6.21
CA GLU A 64 4.51 15.31 5.20
C GLU A 64 3.88 16.66 5.59
N PRO A 65 4.58 17.46 6.40
CA PRO A 65 4.06 18.75 6.86
C PRO A 65 3.71 19.72 5.71
N GLY A 66 4.39 19.61 4.57
CA GLY A 66 4.10 20.37 3.35
C GLY A 66 2.88 19.88 2.56
N GLY A 67 2.27 18.78 2.98
CA GLY A 67 1.14 18.15 2.32
C GLY A 67 1.52 17.19 1.20
N LEU A 68 0.52 16.50 0.67
CA LEU A 68 0.65 15.55 -0.43
C LEU A 68 -0.33 15.88 -1.54
N VAL A 69 0.08 15.64 -2.79
CA VAL A 69 -0.86 15.62 -3.92
C VAL A 69 -1.67 14.33 -3.91
N LEU A 70 -2.89 14.38 -4.46
CA LEU A 70 -3.85 13.27 -4.40
C LEU A 70 -3.31 11.98 -5.03
N THR A 71 -2.57 12.10 -6.12
CA THR A 71 -1.95 10.94 -6.80
C THR A 71 -0.89 10.26 -5.94
N GLU A 72 -0.06 11.05 -5.24
CA GLU A 72 0.93 10.51 -4.31
C GLU A 72 0.27 9.88 -3.08
N LEU A 73 -0.80 10.49 -2.59
CA LEU A 73 -1.57 9.96 -1.45
C LEU A 73 -2.20 8.60 -1.79
N SER A 74 -2.76 8.44 -3.00
CA SER A 74 -3.32 7.16 -3.46
C SER A 74 -2.26 6.07 -3.60
N LYS A 75 -1.07 6.41 -4.14
CA LYS A 75 0.07 5.48 -4.22
C LYS A 75 0.51 5.02 -2.83
N ARG A 76 0.69 5.94 -1.89
CA ARG A 76 1.11 5.60 -0.51
C ARG A 76 0.07 4.77 0.25
N LEU A 77 -1.19 5.00 0.00
CA LEU A 77 -2.29 4.23 0.59
C LEU A 77 -2.54 2.90 -0.13
N MET A 78 -1.87 2.66 -1.27
CA MET A 78 -2.06 1.46 -2.12
C MET A 78 -3.53 1.24 -2.53
N VAL A 79 -4.24 2.34 -2.85
CA VAL A 79 -5.64 2.31 -3.28
C VAL A 79 -5.84 3.15 -4.54
N SER A 80 -6.89 2.86 -5.31
CA SER A 80 -7.22 3.66 -6.48
C SER A 80 -7.62 5.10 -6.09
N PRO A 81 -7.38 6.10 -6.95
CA PRO A 81 -7.80 7.48 -6.70
C PRO A 81 -9.30 7.64 -6.42
N GLY A 82 -10.14 6.79 -7.03
CA GLY A 82 -11.59 6.76 -6.78
C GLY A 82 -11.93 6.41 -5.32
N ASN A 83 -11.13 5.56 -4.67
CA ASN A 83 -11.33 5.18 -3.27
C ASN A 83 -10.78 6.24 -2.28
N VAL A 84 -9.83 7.06 -2.71
CA VAL A 84 -9.25 8.13 -1.86
C VAL A 84 -10.21 9.31 -1.72
N THR A 85 -10.88 9.70 -2.81
CA THR A 85 -11.73 10.89 -2.87
C THR A 85 -12.85 10.93 -1.82
N PRO A 86 -13.66 9.88 -1.61
CA PRO A 86 -14.69 9.89 -0.57
C PRO A 86 -14.12 10.04 0.84
N VAL A 87 -12.99 9.39 1.13
CA VAL A 87 -12.30 9.49 2.43
C VAL A 87 -11.78 10.91 2.66
N MET A 88 -11.16 11.50 1.65
CA MET A 88 -10.67 12.87 1.68
C MET A 88 -11.81 13.88 1.90
N ASN A 89 -12.90 13.77 1.15
CA ASN A 89 -14.04 14.67 1.28
C ASN A 89 -14.62 14.66 2.70
N ARG A 90 -14.74 13.48 3.30
CA ARG A 90 -15.22 13.34 4.67
C ARG A 90 -14.29 14.03 5.68
N LEU A 91 -12.97 13.91 5.50
CA LEU A 91 -11.99 14.57 6.37
C LEU A 91 -11.95 16.10 6.17
N LEU A 92 -12.24 16.58 4.95
CA LEU A 92 -12.42 18.02 4.63
C LEU A 92 -13.66 18.57 5.34
N GLU A 93 -14.82 17.90 5.23
CA GLU A 93 -16.06 18.28 5.91
C GLU A 93 -15.88 18.37 7.42
N GLU A 94 -15.12 17.45 8.02
CA GLU A 94 -14.84 17.42 9.45
C GLU A 94 -13.72 18.39 9.88
N GLY A 95 -13.10 19.11 8.94
CA GLY A 95 -12.07 20.10 9.23
C GLY A 95 -10.73 19.51 9.68
N TYR A 96 -10.46 18.21 9.46
CA TYR A 96 -9.19 17.58 9.83
C TYR A 96 -8.09 17.76 8.79
N ILE A 97 -8.47 18.05 7.57
CA ILE A 97 -7.54 18.36 6.48
C ILE A 97 -7.99 19.61 5.75
N THR A 98 -7.05 20.24 5.03
CA THR A 98 -7.31 21.30 4.07
C THR A 98 -6.85 20.86 2.70
N ARG A 99 -7.45 21.47 1.67
CA ARG A 99 -7.04 21.30 0.28
C ARG A 99 -6.77 22.69 -0.31
N SER A 100 -5.58 22.85 -0.88
CA SER A 100 -5.16 24.07 -1.56
C SER A 100 -4.65 23.77 -2.96
N THR A 101 -4.72 24.74 -3.83
CA THR A 101 -4.13 24.64 -5.16
C THR A 101 -2.65 25.00 -5.10
N SER A 102 -1.80 24.25 -5.80
CA SER A 102 -0.37 24.56 -5.89
C SER A 102 -0.17 25.94 -6.56
N SER A 103 0.78 26.71 -6.03
CA SER A 103 1.20 27.98 -6.63
C SER A 103 1.95 27.79 -7.96
N LEU A 104 2.53 26.63 -8.18
CA LEU A 104 3.31 26.28 -9.37
C LEU A 104 2.43 25.76 -10.52
N ASP A 105 1.38 24.98 -10.20
CA ASP A 105 0.44 24.45 -11.18
C ASP A 105 -0.96 24.39 -10.57
N ARG A 106 -1.87 25.20 -11.14
CA ARG A 106 -3.28 25.28 -10.69
C ARG A 106 -4.08 23.99 -10.85
N ARG A 107 -3.56 22.99 -11.58
CA ARG A 107 -4.17 21.66 -11.73
C ARG A 107 -3.82 20.74 -10.56
N VAL A 108 -2.78 21.08 -9.82
CA VAL A 108 -2.29 20.28 -8.70
C VAL A 108 -2.94 20.73 -7.40
N GLN A 109 -3.62 19.80 -6.75
CA GLN A 109 -4.23 19.99 -5.44
C GLN A 109 -3.36 19.36 -4.35
N ILE A 110 -3.00 20.15 -3.35
CA ILE A 110 -2.21 19.72 -2.19
C ILE A 110 -3.14 19.58 -1.00
N VAL A 111 -3.04 18.45 -0.32
CA VAL A 111 -3.82 18.12 0.88
C VAL A 111 -2.90 18.16 2.08
N CYS A 112 -3.29 18.90 3.12
CA CYS A 112 -2.52 19.05 4.37
C CYS A 112 -3.37 18.75 5.60
N LEU A 113 -2.72 18.34 6.70
CA LEU A 113 -3.38 18.28 8.01
C LEU A 113 -3.62 19.69 8.55
N THR A 114 -4.81 19.91 9.13
CA THR A 114 -5.05 21.05 10.02
C THR A 114 -4.43 20.83 11.41
N ALA A 115 -4.38 21.86 12.23
CA ALA A 115 -3.96 21.72 13.63
C ALA A 115 -4.86 20.75 14.39
N GLU A 116 -6.18 20.81 14.15
CA GLU A 116 -7.16 19.91 14.77
C GLU A 116 -7.02 18.47 14.24
N GLY A 117 -6.79 18.29 12.92
CA GLY A 117 -6.51 16.99 12.33
C GLY A 117 -5.26 16.34 12.94
N ARG A 118 -4.19 17.12 13.14
CA ARG A 118 -2.96 16.65 13.78
C ARG A 118 -3.19 16.25 15.25
N LYS A 119 -3.95 17.02 15.99
CA LYS A 119 -4.32 16.71 17.38
C LYS A 119 -5.17 15.42 17.45
N LYS A 120 -6.17 15.29 16.59
CA LYS A 120 -7.02 14.08 16.47
C LYS A 120 -6.17 12.86 16.12
N PHE A 121 -5.33 12.98 15.11
CA PHE A 121 -4.42 11.90 14.67
C PHE A 121 -3.51 11.43 15.81
N ARG A 122 -2.78 12.33 16.49
CA ARG A 122 -1.87 11.98 17.57
C ARG A 122 -2.55 11.24 18.72
N ARG A 123 -3.80 11.62 19.04
CA ARG A 123 -4.61 10.91 20.04
C ARG A 123 -4.90 9.47 19.60
N MET A 124 -5.31 9.28 18.35
CA MET A 124 -5.60 7.97 17.77
C MET A 124 -4.35 7.12 17.61
N ALA A 125 -3.24 7.70 17.15
CA ALA A 125 -1.98 7.01 16.91
C ALA A 125 -1.41 6.36 18.19
N ARG A 126 -1.54 7.04 19.35
CA ARG A 126 -1.13 6.45 20.63
C ARG A 126 -1.93 5.18 20.97
N LYS A 127 -3.23 5.20 20.75
CA LYS A 127 -4.10 4.03 20.99
C LYS A 127 -3.87 2.93 19.96
N HIS A 128 -3.73 3.31 18.70
CA HIS A 128 -3.40 2.38 17.63
C HIS A 128 -2.10 1.61 17.91
N GLY A 129 -1.04 2.29 18.34
CA GLY A 129 0.21 1.64 18.73
C GLY A 129 0.03 0.61 19.86
N GLN A 130 -0.81 0.92 20.85
CA GLN A 130 -1.14 -0.02 21.93
C GLN A 130 -1.90 -1.26 21.41
N TRP A 131 -2.88 -1.05 20.52
CA TRP A 131 -3.65 -2.17 19.94
C TRP A 131 -2.77 -3.09 19.08
N VAL A 132 -1.94 -2.51 18.21
CA VAL A 132 -0.99 -3.29 17.41
C VAL A 132 -0.03 -4.08 18.30
N ARG A 133 0.53 -3.45 19.34
CA ARG A 133 1.40 -4.14 20.30
C ARG A 133 0.69 -5.33 20.97
N ASN A 134 -0.56 -5.17 21.37
CA ASN A 134 -1.34 -6.23 21.98
C ASN A 134 -1.63 -7.38 21.00
N MET A 135 -1.93 -7.06 19.73
CA MET A 135 -2.16 -8.08 18.70
C MET A 135 -0.90 -8.90 18.39
N LEU A 136 0.28 -8.28 18.50
CA LEU A 136 1.56 -8.93 18.32
C LEU A 136 2.12 -9.54 19.61
N GLY A 137 1.34 -9.55 20.69
CA GLY A 137 1.78 -10.00 22.01
C GLY A 137 2.08 -11.50 22.12
N GLY A 138 1.63 -12.30 21.14
CA GLY A 138 1.99 -13.73 21.04
C GLY A 138 3.41 -14.00 20.55
N LEU A 139 4.12 -12.94 20.09
CA LEU A 139 5.51 -13.01 19.67
C LEU A 139 6.40 -12.30 20.69
N ASP A 140 7.55 -12.86 20.99
CA ASP A 140 8.57 -12.18 21.77
C ASP A 140 9.26 -11.07 20.97
N LEU A 141 10.24 -10.37 21.58
CA LEU A 141 10.90 -9.25 20.92
C LEU A 141 11.76 -9.67 19.72
N ASP A 142 12.45 -10.81 19.86
CA ASP A 142 13.38 -11.26 18.80
C ASP A 142 12.62 -11.91 17.64
N GLU A 143 11.54 -12.62 17.91
CA GLU A 143 10.60 -13.10 16.90
C GLU A 143 9.99 -11.94 16.09
N ARG A 144 9.59 -10.83 16.77
CA ARG A 144 9.09 -9.63 16.07
C ARG A 144 10.15 -8.96 15.20
N LYS A 145 11.40 -8.88 15.67
CA LYS A 145 12.53 -8.35 14.86
C LYS A 145 12.80 -9.24 13.65
N GLY A 146 12.84 -10.56 13.85
CA GLY A 146 13.04 -11.52 12.77
C GLY A 146 11.96 -11.41 11.70
N LEU A 147 10.70 -11.41 12.12
CA LEU A 147 9.55 -11.23 11.21
C LEU A 147 9.62 -9.90 10.44
N ASN A 148 9.96 -8.80 11.14
CA ASN A 148 10.11 -7.50 10.48
C ASN A 148 11.19 -7.53 9.40
N THR A 149 12.35 -8.12 9.68
CA THR A 149 13.45 -8.25 8.70
C THR A 149 13.03 -9.05 7.47
N LEU A 150 12.32 -10.18 7.67
CA LEU A 150 11.85 -11.02 6.57
C LEU A 150 10.80 -10.30 5.72
N LEU A 151 9.87 -9.57 6.34
CA LEU A 151 8.87 -8.78 5.62
C LEU A 151 9.49 -7.60 4.86
N ASP A 152 10.54 -6.96 5.39
CA ASP A 152 11.26 -5.89 4.68
C ASP A 152 11.98 -6.43 3.44
N ARG A 153 12.60 -7.62 3.52
CA ARG A 153 13.21 -8.30 2.37
C ARG A 153 12.18 -8.65 1.31
N LEU A 154 11.07 -9.28 1.71
CA LEU A 154 9.98 -9.62 0.79
C LEU A 154 9.41 -8.37 0.10
N LYS A 155 9.18 -7.30 0.85
CA LYS A 155 8.67 -6.04 0.32
C LYS A 155 9.63 -5.41 -0.71
N THR A 156 10.94 -5.53 -0.50
CA THR A 156 11.96 -5.03 -1.44
C THR A 156 11.90 -5.83 -2.74
N SER A 157 11.93 -7.17 -2.67
CA SER A 157 11.80 -8.04 -3.84
C SER A 157 10.55 -7.74 -4.67
N LEU A 158 9.37 -7.67 -4.03
CA LEU A 158 8.12 -7.35 -4.71
C LEU A 158 8.09 -5.98 -5.41
N ARG A 159 8.93 -5.04 -4.96
CA ARG A 159 9.04 -3.72 -5.61
C ARG A 159 9.99 -3.74 -6.80
N GLU A 160 11.04 -4.51 -6.71
CA GLU A 160 11.99 -4.72 -7.81
C GLU A 160 11.30 -5.43 -8.97
N ASP A 161 10.54 -6.49 -8.70
CA ASP A 161 9.76 -7.22 -9.69
C ASP A 161 8.69 -6.33 -10.36
N ALA A 162 8.01 -5.47 -9.61
CA ALA A 162 6.99 -4.55 -10.14
C ALA A 162 7.56 -3.47 -11.09
N VAL A 163 8.86 -3.16 -11.01
CA VAL A 163 9.51 -2.22 -11.93
C VAL A 163 9.73 -2.85 -13.31
N PHE A 164 9.83 -4.17 -13.41
CA PHE A 164 10.00 -4.90 -14.69
C PHE A 164 8.68 -5.15 -15.44
N GLU A 165 7.52 -4.94 -14.81
CA GLU A 165 6.20 -5.15 -15.40
C GLU A 165 5.46 -3.87 -15.82
N GLU A 166 6.13 -2.74 -16.06
CA GLU A 166 5.44 -1.64 -16.75
C GLU A 166 5.17 -2.08 -18.20
N PRO A 167 3.90 -2.35 -18.59
CA PRO A 167 3.60 -2.71 -19.96
C PRO A 167 3.88 -1.51 -20.86
N GLU A 168 4.71 -1.71 -21.86
CA GLU A 168 4.75 -0.88 -23.07
C GLU A 168 3.34 -0.85 -23.67
N ASN A 169 2.50 0.07 -23.26
CA ASN A 169 1.14 0.15 -23.74
C ASN A 169 0.77 1.55 -24.20
N GLY A 170 0.69 1.68 -25.53
CA GLY A 170 -0.24 2.63 -26.11
C GLY A 170 0.28 3.70 -27.06
N ALA A 171 1.43 3.54 -27.72
CA ALA A 171 1.87 4.52 -28.73
C ALA A 171 1.65 4.11 -30.21
N GLU A 172 1.19 2.89 -30.51
CA GLU A 172 1.14 2.43 -31.93
C GLU A 172 -0.25 2.19 -32.54
N ARG A 173 -1.35 2.59 -31.93
CA ARG A 173 -2.69 2.42 -32.54
C ARG A 173 -3.34 3.68 -33.11
N ARG A 174 -2.60 4.74 -33.46
CA ARG A 174 -3.17 5.93 -34.14
C ARG A 174 -2.48 6.37 -35.43
N ARG A 175 -1.84 5.48 -36.19
CA ARG A 175 -1.33 5.79 -37.53
C ARG A 175 -1.76 4.76 -38.57
N GLY A 176 -3.02 4.45 -38.63
CA GLY A 176 -3.51 3.45 -39.60
C GLY A 176 -4.92 3.65 -40.14
N GLN A 177 -5.51 4.84 -40.05
CA GLN A 177 -6.82 5.08 -40.72
C GLN A 177 -6.94 6.53 -41.17
N SER A 178 -6.18 6.92 -42.20
CA SER A 178 -6.56 8.04 -43.05
C SER A 178 -5.80 8.00 -44.39
N GLN A 179 -6.12 7.01 -45.21
CA GLN A 179 -5.91 7.08 -46.66
C GLN A 179 -6.86 6.07 -47.30
N GLY A 180 -7.90 6.57 -47.97
CA GLY A 180 -8.75 5.77 -48.83
C GLY A 180 -10.20 6.19 -48.86
N ALA A 181 -10.50 7.36 -49.37
CA ALA A 181 -11.76 7.66 -50.00
C ALA A 181 -11.57 8.82 -50.98
N ASN A 182 -11.40 8.46 -52.23
CA ASN A 182 -11.75 9.30 -53.38
C ASN A 182 -12.70 8.50 -54.24
#